data_3d28ccf8ec06eb2df56b056397306ceb
#
_entry.id   3d28ccf8ec06eb2df56b056397306ceb
#
_cell.length_a   1.000
_cell.length_b   1.000
_cell.length_c   1.000
_cell.angle_alpha   90.00
_cell.angle_beta   90.00
_cell.angle_gamma   90.00
#
_symmetry.space_group_name_H-M   'P 1'
#
loop_
_entity.id
_entity.type
_entity.pdbx_description
1 polymer ?
#
loop_
_entity_poly.entity_id
_entity_poly.type
_entity_poly.pdbx_seq_one_letter_code
_entity_poly.pdbx_strand_id
1 'polypeptide(L)'
;MAKLHFRPYIPNQTVLFPQRIDENIAADDPVRIVNAVVDNLNLDNFKKLYKETGRSAYHPKMMLKVIIYAYMNNIYSCRKIEKLLLRDIHYIWLAGNEHPDFITINRFRNRVKEEINNVFTQLVLVLADKGFISLEVEYIDGTKIESKANKYTFVWRKSVEKHRTKLLDKIRILLEQVDEAIAQENSVKDTPAQFTPAMLSDIVDELKEVLEHQPATKDKEQKKALREKKKQVRELEGYRDKLMEYDNHLDTLGERNSYSKTDPDATFMRMKEDAMKNGQTKPGYNLQIGTEKQFLIDFRLFPNPTDTLTLIPFFHSFQHRYNRLPAVGVADSGYGSEENYRFMQENGIEAFVKYNFFHKEQRPRYTPNPFHAESLHYNTEEDYYVCPMGQRMNRIGTRRDKTASGYITESARYKAQNCEGCPLRGSCFKAQGNRIIEVNHRLNQYKRQAREILLSEEGIKHRGRRCIEPEAVFGQMKYNMAYRRFRHKGEDKVTMDFAFFAIAFNIKKMCAKLLKAGKGGTARIICILIRTIMTQYTRNIAAYYQISEKRVA
;
A
#
# COMPACT_ATOMS: atom_id res chain seq x y z
N MET A 1 37.38 -55.39 22.77
CA MET A 1 36.18 -54.68 22.31
C MET A 1 35.86 -53.55 23.28
N ALA A 2 35.84 -52.32 22.84
CA ALA A 2 35.48 -51.17 23.69
C ALA A 2 34.00 -51.28 24.06
N LYS A 3 33.69 -51.30 25.37
CA LYS A 3 32.30 -51.27 25.85
C LYS A 3 31.67 -49.91 25.51
N LEU A 4 30.55 -49.96 24.81
CA LEU A 4 29.73 -48.75 24.55
C LEU A 4 29.27 -48.16 25.88
N HIS A 5 29.70 -46.93 26.18
CA HIS A 5 29.26 -46.16 27.35
C HIS A 5 28.28 -45.08 26.92
N PHE A 6 27.04 -45.14 27.41
CA PHE A 6 26.05 -44.10 27.26
C PHE A 6 26.08 -43.15 28.48
N ARG A 7 25.82 -41.89 28.23
CA ARG A 7 25.57 -40.91 29.32
C ARG A 7 24.29 -41.32 30.07
N PRO A 8 24.22 -41.12 31.41
CA PRO A 8 22.99 -41.41 32.15
C PRO A 8 21.84 -40.58 31.60
N TYR A 9 20.68 -41.20 31.38
CA TYR A 9 19.45 -40.59 30.94
C TYR A 9 18.40 -40.70 32.06
N ILE A 10 18.15 -39.58 32.78
CA ILE A 10 17.21 -39.51 33.89
C ILE A 10 16.20 -38.42 33.60
N PRO A 11 15.04 -38.76 32.97
CA PRO A 11 14.04 -37.74 32.58
C PRO A 11 13.35 -37.06 33.74
N ASN A 12 13.34 -37.67 34.94
CA ASN A 12 12.70 -37.17 36.14
C ASN A 12 13.74 -36.72 37.19
N GLN A 13 14.82 -36.10 36.75
CA GLN A 13 15.85 -35.56 37.64
C GLN A 13 15.28 -34.47 38.53
N THR A 14 15.33 -34.63 39.85
CA THR A 14 14.95 -33.65 40.84
C THR A 14 16.10 -32.68 41.04
N VAL A 15 15.85 -31.37 40.93
CA VAL A 15 16.83 -30.30 41.19
C VAL A 15 16.51 -29.67 42.56
N LEU A 16 17.50 -29.61 43.43
CA LEU A 16 17.32 -29.05 44.76
C LEU A 16 17.05 -27.50 44.72
N PHE A 17 17.68 -26.82 43.76
CA PHE A 17 17.49 -25.38 43.49
C PHE A 17 17.13 -25.20 42.02
N PRO A 18 15.96 -24.58 41.73
CA PRO A 18 15.60 -24.31 40.35
C PRO A 18 16.58 -23.29 39.73
N GLN A 19 17.15 -23.65 38.58
CA GLN A 19 18.01 -22.75 37.82
C GLN A 19 17.19 -21.56 37.29
N ARG A 20 17.83 -20.41 37.20
CA ARG A 20 17.21 -19.26 36.51
C ARG A 20 17.02 -19.59 35.03
N ILE A 21 15.90 -19.21 34.48
CA ILE A 21 15.55 -19.49 33.08
C ILE A 21 16.61 -18.94 32.12
N ASP A 22 17.15 -17.75 32.41
CA ASP A 22 18.14 -17.08 31.57
C ASP A 22 19.52 -17.77 31.53
N GLU A 23 19.85 -18.62 32.49
CA GLU A 23 21.09 -19.39 32.50
C GLU A 23 21.15 -20.45 31.38
N ASN A 24 19.98 -20.91 30.94
CA ASN A 24 19.84 -21.87 29.84
C ASN A 24 19.75 -21.21 28.45
N ILE A 25 19.82 -19.88 28.39
CA ILE A 25 19.79 -19.10 27.14
C ILE A 25 21.20 -18.62 26.84
N ALA A 26 21.72 -18.90 25.63
CA ALA A 26 23.05 -18.47 25.23
C ALA A 26 23.22 -16.95 25.37
N ALA A 27 24.44 -16.51 25.71
CA ALA A 27 24.70 -15.08 25.93
C ALA A 27 24.56 -14.23 24.65
N ASP A 28 24.74 -14.84 23.49
CA ASP A 28 24.64 -14.24 22.15
C ASP A 28 23.31 -14.53 21.46
N ASP A 29 22.33 -15.14 22.16
CA ASP A 29 21.03 -15.44 21.57
C ASP A 29 20.28 -14.14 21.20
N PRO A 30 19.70 -14.06 19.98
CA PRO A 30 18.92 -12.93 19.52
C PRO A 30 17.78 -12.50 20.43
N VAL A 31 17.25 -13.41 21.26
CA VAL A 31 16.18 -13.09 22.23
C VAL A 31 16.62 -12.02 23.25
N ARG A 32 17.92 -12.02 23.63
CA ARG A 32 18.47 -11.04 24.54
C ARG A 32 18.50 -9.63 23.91
N ILE A 33 18.76 -9.57 22.61
CA ILE A 33 18.73 -8.32 21.84
C ILE A 33 17.29 -7.78 21.77
N VAL A 34 16.31 -8.64 21.48
CA VAL A 34 14.88 -8.25 21.50
C VAL A 34 14.50 -7.68 22.87
N ASN A 35 14.89 -8.38 23.95
CA ASN A 35 14.62 -7.90 25.31
C ASN A 35 15.21 -6.52 25.54
N ALA A 36 16.50 -6.33 25.24
CA ALA A 36 17.20 -5.07 25.47
C ALA A 36 16.64 -3.92 24.59
N VAL A 37 16.33 -4.19 23.32
CA VAL A 37 15.75 -3.17 22.41
C VAL A 37 14.41 -2.69 22.94
N VAL A 38 13.48 -3.61 23.24
CA VAL A 38 12.12 -3.23 23.68
C VAL A 38 12.13 -2.55 25.06
N ASP A 39 13.04 -2.92 25.96
CA ASP A 39 13.16 -2.27 27.27
C ASP A 39 13.52 -0.79 27.16
N ASN A 40 14.22 -0.42 26.09
CA ASN A 40 14.68 0.95 25.86
C ASN A 40 13.77 1.79 24.94
N LEU A 41 12.71 1.20 24.37
CA LEU A 41 11.71 1.96 23.62
C LEU A 41 10.78 2.72 24.55
N ASN A 42 10.37 3.92 24.14
CA ASN A 42 9.34 4.67 24.85
C ASN A 42 7.97 4.09 24.48
N LEU A 43 7.31 3.50 25.47
CA LEU A 43 5.97 2.91 25.35
C LEU A 43 4.94 3.61 26.24
N ASP A 44 5.16 4.87 26.62
CA ASP A 44 4.24 5.59 27.50
C ASP A 44 2.85 5.76 26.88
N ASN A 45 2.79 5.93 25.55
CA ASN A 45 1.51 5.95 24.84
C ASN A 45 0.75 4.62 24.95
N PHE A 46 1.44 3.49 25.05
CA PHE A 46 0.77 2.20 25.26
C PHE A 46 0.06 2.14 26.62
N LYS A 47 0.61 2.78 27.65
CA LYS A 47 -0.02 2.82 28.98
C LYS A 47 -1.36 3.56 28.94
N LYS A 48 -1.46 4.64 28.14
CA LYS A 48 -2.70 5.43 27.96
C LYS A 48 -3.84 4.62 27.34
N LEU A 49 -3.53 3.50 26.66
CA LEU A 49 -4.53 2.63 26.05
C LEU A 49 -5.18 1.66 27.04
N TYR A 50 -4.74 1.64 28.31
CA TYR A 50 -5.27 0.79 29.37
C TYR A 50 -6.13 1.62 30.33
N LYS A 51 -7.22 0.99 30.80
CA LYS A 51 -8.08 1.59 31.83
C LYS A 51 -7.46 1.36 33.18
N GLU A 52 -7.63 2.30 34.10
CA GLU A 52 -7.15 2.19 35.48
C GLU A 52 -7.95 1.17 36.33
N THR A 53 -9.19 0.89 35.89
CA THR A 53 -10.12 -0.02 36.58
C THR A 53 -10.28 -1.32 35.79
N GLY A 54 -10.47 -2.43 36.49
CA GLY A 54 -10.72 -3.74 35.91
C GLY A 54 -9.68 -4.79 36.28
N ARG A 55 -9.68 -5.92 35.58
CA ARG A 55 -8.74 -7.02 35.81
C ARG A 55 -7.32 -6.60 35.39
N SER A 56 -6.33 -6.99 36.19
CA SER A 56 -4.90 -6.74 35.89
C SER A 56 -4.53 -7.19 34.46
N ALA A 57 -3.94 -6.27 33.71
CA ALA A 57 -3.52 -6.52 32.34
C ALA A 57 -2.06 -7.00 32.29
N TYR A 58 -1.73 -7.81 31.31
CA TYR A 58 -0.33 -8.15 31.03
C TYR A 58 0.47 -6.91 30.64
N HIS A 59 1.72 -6.86 31.06
CA HIS A 59 2.58 -5.69 30.85
C HIS A 59 2.83 -5.46 29.35
N PRO A 60 2.62 -4.23 28.80
CA PRO A 60 2.75 -3.95 27.38
C PRO A 60 4.12 -4.30 26.78
N LYS A 61 5.21 -4.02 27.52
CA LYS A 61 6.57 -4.39 27.07
C LYS A 61 6.72 -5.89 26.89
N MET A 62 6.22 -6.68 27.83
CA MET A 62 6.26 -8.14 27.74
C MET A 62 5.52 -8.64 26.51
N MET A 63 4.29 -8.17 26.29
CA MET A 63 3.48 -8.55 25.12
C MET A 63 4.18 -8.17 23.81
N LEU A 64 4.80 -7.00 23.76
CA LEU A 64 5.54 -6.52 22.61
C LEU A 64 6.78 -7.40 22.33
N LYS A 65 7.59 -7.71 23.35
CA LYS A 65 8.76 -8.60 23.25
C LYS A 65 8.39 -9.95 22.65
N VAL A 66 7.36 -10.58 23.20
CA VAL A 66 6.87 -11.90 22.76
C VAL A 66 6.42 -11.88 21.29
N ILE A 67 5.66 -10.86 20.89
CA ILE A 67 5.17 -10.74 19.51
C ILE A 67 6.32 -10.47 18.54
N ILE A 68 7.22 -9.54 18.85
CA ILE A 68 8.37 -9.22 17.98
C ILE A 68 9.27 -10.47 17.81
N TYR A 69 9.59 -11.16 18.90
CA TYR A 69 10.40 -12.39 18.82
C TYR A 69 9.71 -13.48 18.02
N ALA A 70 8.38 -13.62 18.13
CA ALA A 70 7.61 -14.53 17.30
C ALA A 70 7.72 -14.21 15.81
N TYR A 71 7.58 -12.93 15.44
CA TYR A 71 7.72 -12.49 14.05
C TYR A 71 9.13 -12.72 13.51
N MET A 72 10.17 -12.51 14.33
CA MET A 72 11.56 -12.84 13.95
C MET A 72 11.75 -14.32 13.60
N ASN A 73 10.98 -15.20 14.25
CA ASN A 73 11.00 -16.65 14.05
C ASN A 73 9.91 -17.14 13.07
N ASN A 74 9.34 -16.23 12.27
CA ASN A 74 8.30 -16.53 11.26
C ASN A 74 6.98 -17.05 11.88
N ILE A 75 6.72 -16.74 13.13
CA ILE A 75 5.53 -17.16 13.88
C ILE A 75 4.57 -16.00 14.00
N TYR A 76 3.55 -15.99 13.17
CA TYR A 76 2.57 -14.89 13.06
C TYR A 76 1.21 -15.22 13.71
N SER A 77 0.98 -16.48 14.05
CA SER A 77 -0.28 -16.97 14.62
C SER A 77 -0.30 -16.83 16.14
N CYS A 78 -1.27 -16.10 16.71
CA CYS A 78 -1.44 -15.96 18.16
C CYS A 78 -1.59 -17.31 18.86
N ARG A 79 -2.28 -18.31 18.26
CA ARG A 79 -2.39 -19.65 18.82
C ARG A 79 -1.06 -20.41 18.85
N LYS A 80 -0.17 -20.15 17.88
CA LYS A 80 1.20 -20.74 17.95
C LYS A 80 2.04 -20.03 19.01
N ILE A 81 1.90 -18.71 19.16
CA ILE A 81 2.59 -17.93 20.21
C ILE A 81 2.19 -18.44 21.60
N GLU A 82 0.89 -18.59 21.86
CA GLU A 82 0.38 -19.17 23.11
C GLU A 82 1.01 -20.53 23.44
N LYS A 83 1.12 -21.43 22.45
CA LYS A 83 1.76 -22.74 22.65
C LYS A 83 3.25 -22.63 22.99
N LEU A 84 3.96 -21.65 22.40
CA LEU A 84 5.37 -21.44 22.66
C LEU A 84 5.63 -20.85 24.05
N LEU A 85 4.73 -20.02 24.57
CA LEU A 85 4.80 -19.53 25.94
C LEU A 85 4.79 -20.64 27.01
N LEU A 86 4.33 -21.85 26.65
CA LEU A 86 4.29 -23.02 27.52
C LEU A 86 5.43 -24.00 27.27
N ARG A 87 6.18 -23.88 26.16
CA ARG A 87 7.08 -24.95 25.68
C ARG A 87 8.48 -24.50 25.31
N ASP A 88 8.65 -23.22 24.99
CA ASP A 88 9.92 -22.67 24.50
C ASP A 88 10.51 -21.73 25.56
N ILE A 89 11.71 -22.04 25.99
CA ILE A 89 12.40 -21.33 27.06
C ILE A 89 12.59 -19.83 26.77
N HIS A 90 12.79 -19.46 25.50
CA HIS A 90 13.00 -18.06 25.09
C HIS A 90 11.71 -17.25 25.28
N TYR A 91 10.55 -17.83 24.91
CA TYR A 91 9.24 -17.18 25.10
C TYR A 91 8.85 -17.15 26.58
N ILE A 92 9.10 -18.21 27.33
CA ILE A 92 8.86 -18.28 28.78
C ILE A 92 9.68 -17.18 29.49
N TRP A 93 10.95 -17.04 29.12
CA TRP A 93 11.82 -16.01 29.68
C TRP A 93 11.34 -14.57 29.33
N LEU A 94 11.02 -14.28 28.04
CA LEU A 94 10.50 -12.97 27.63
C LEU A 94 9.19 -12.61 28.32
N ALA A 95 8.35 -13.61 28.58
CA ALA A 95 7.07 -13.45 29.24
C ALA A 95 7.18 -13.37 30.77
N GLY A 96 8.37 -13.63 31.36
CA GLY A 96 8.49 -13.70 32.81
C GLY A 96 7.62 -14.81 33.43
N ASN A 97 7.47 -15.93 32.73
CA ASN A 97 6.61 -17.06 33.07
C ASN A 97 5.10 -16.74 33.07
N GLU A 98 4.69 -15.68 32.38
CA GLU A 98 3.28 -15.37 32.15
C GLU A 98 2.75 -16.04 30.87
N HIS A 99 1.48 -16.44 30.87
CA HIS A 99 0.88 -17.24 29.80
C HIS A 99 -0.38 -16.60 29.22
N PRO A 100 -0.27 -15.44 28.49
CA PRO A 100 -1.42 -14.86 27.83
C PRO A 100 -1.98 -15.80 26.75
N ASP A 101 -3.29 -15.94 26.72
CA ASP A 101 -4.00 -16.70 25.71
C ASP A 101 -3.97 -16.02 24.34
N PHE A 102 -4.31 -16.76 23.27
CA PHE A 102 -4.30 -16.25 21.91
C PHE A 102 -5.28 -15.08 21.69
N ILE A 103 -6.38 -15.02 22.46
CA ILE A 103 -7.37 -13.94 22.40
C ILE A 103 -6.75 -12.66 22.98
N THR A 104 -6.08 -12.77 24.11
CA THR A 104 -5.39 -11.66 24.77
C THR A 104 -4.26 -11.11 23.89
N ILE A 105 -3.45 -11.97 23.27
CA ILE A 105 -2.42 -11.58 22.32
C ILE A 105 -3.03 -10.82 21.15
N ASN A 106 -4.13 -11.32 20.58
CA ASN A 106 -4.81 -10.65 19.47
C ASN A 106 -5.46 -9.32 19.89
N ARG A 107 -6.05 -9.25 21.09
CA ARG A 107 -6.60 -8.00 21.64
C ARG A 107 -5.51 -6.95 21.86
N PHE A 108 -4.35 -7.36 22.36
CA PHE A 108 -3.20 -6.46 22.52
C PHE A 108 -2.77 -5.88 21.16
N ARG A 109 -2.58 -6.70 20.13
CA ARG A 109 -2.23 -6.23 18.79
C ARG A 109 -3.21 -5.18 18.28
N ASN A 110 -4.52 -5.46 18.37
CA ASN A 110 -5.54 -4.50 17.94
C ASN A 110 -5.58 -3.23 18.79
N ARG A 111 -5.24 -3.30 20.08
CA ARG A 111 -5.19 -2.15 20.97
C ARG A 111 -4.08 -1.18 20.60
N VAL A 112 -2.91 -1.70 20.23
CA VAL A 112 -1.74 -0.89 19.90
C VAL A 112 -1.64 -0.54 18.41
N LYS A 113 -2.67 -0.78 17.60
CA LYS A 113 -2.63 -0.65 16.14
C LYS A 113 -2.20 0.74 15.66
N GLU A 114 -2.58 1.79 16.36
CA GLU A 114 -2.25 3.18 16.00
C GLU A 114 -0.84 3.55 16.46
N GLU A 115 -0.39 3.02 17.60
CA GLU A 115 0.90 3.36 18.20
C GLU A 115 2.08 2.51 17.69
N ILE A 116 1.84 1.36 17.09
CA ILE A 116 2.93 0.47 16.67
C ILE A 116 3.81 1.08 15.57
N ASN A 117 3.25 1.98 14.76
CA ASN A 117 4.02 2.74 13.77
C ASN A 117 5.02 3.69 14.42
N ASN A 118 4.68 4.29 15.56
CA ASN A 118 5.58 5.14 16.34
C ASN A 118 6.75 4.31 16.90
N VAL A 119 6.48 3.08 17.33
CA VAL A 119 7.51 2.13 17.79
C VAL A 119 8.46 1.77 16.64
N PHE A 120 7.94 1.53 15.45
CA PHE A 120 8.77 1.31 14.26
C PHE A 120 9.67 2.53 13.97
N THR A 121 9.11 3.73 13.99
CA THR A 121 9.87 4.98 13.78
C THR A 121 10.98 5.14 14.83
N GLN A 122 10.69 4.90 16.11
CA GLN A 122 11.69 4.94 17.18
C GLN A 122 12.84 3.95 16.92
N LEU A 123 12.54 2.71 16.52
CA LEU A 123 13.56 1.72 16.19
C LEU A 123 14.45 2.18 15.03
N VAL A 124 13.87 2.75 13.98
CA VAL A 124 14.64 3.26 12.84
C VAL A 124 15.54 4.41 13.25
N LEU A 125 15.07 5.33 14.09
CA LEU A 125 15.90 6.41 14.65
C LEU A 125 17.05 5.87 15.50
N VAL A 126 16.81 4.80 16.28
CA VAL A 126 17.90 4.09 16.99
C VAL A 126 18.93 3.52 16.03
N LEU A 127 18.48 2.91 14.92
CA LEU A 127 19.41 2.38 13.90
C LEU A 127 20.24 3.50 13.25
N ALA A 128 19.64 4.67 13.04
CA ALA A 128 20.35 5.85 12.51
C ALA A 128 21.38 6.40 13.51
N ASP A 129 21.00 6.59 14.78
CA ASP A 129 21.89 7.04 15.85
C ASP A 129 23.10 6.12 16.02
N LYS A 130 22.93 4.82 15.81
CA LYS A 130 24.01 3.81 15.89
C LYS A 130 24.79 3.62 14.59
N GLY A 131 24.56 4.43 13.55
CA GLY A 131 25.29 4.40 12.29
C GLY A 131 25.00 3.18 11.40
N PHE A 132 23.96 2.39 11.72
CA PHE A 132 23.52 1.31 10.82
C PHE A 132 22.98 1.84 9.51
N ILE A 133 22.33 3.00 9.54
CA ILE A 133 21.72 3.73 8.43
C ILE A 133 22.00 5.23 8.59
N SER A 134 21.73 6.05 7.57
CA SER A 134 21.90 7.50 7.61
C SER A 134 20.60 8.28 7.47
N LEU A 135 19.56 7.67 6.88
CA LEU A 135 18.33 8.32 6.43
C LEU A 135 18.57 9.42 5.36
N GLU A 136 19.70 9.36 4.66
CA GLU A 136 20.03 10.26 3.55
C GLU A 136 19.57 9.70 2.21
N VAL A 137 19.60 8.37 2.07
CA VAL A 137 19.25 7.67 0.83
C VAL A 137 18.07 6.75 1.06
N GLU A 138 17.03 6.89 0.26
CA GLU A 138 15.89 6.00 0.29
C GLU A 138 15.77 5.21 -1.02
N TYR A 139 15.93 3.87 -0.93
CA TYR A 139 15.67 2.96 -2.04
C TYR A 139 14.22 2.50 -1.96
N ILE A 140 13.42 2.92 -2.93
CA ILE A 140 11.96 2.72 -2.95
C ILE A 140 11.59 1.65 -3.97
N ASP A 141 10.76 0.70 -3.55
CA ASP A 141 10.12 -0.26 -4.46
C ASP A 141 8.80 -0.78 -3.89
N GLY A 142 7.92 -1.22 -4.79
CA GLY A 142 6.61 -1.74 -4.47
C GLY A 142 6.47 -3.25 -4.70
N THR A 143 5.71 -3.91 -3.84
CA THR A 143 5.32 -5.29 -4.05
C THR A 143 3.87 -5.53 -3.69
N LYS A 144 3.21 -6.37 -4.48
CA LYS A 144 1.82 -6.77 -4.22
C LYS A 144 1.78 -7.93 -3.24
N ILE A 145 1.01 -7.77 -2.16
CA ILE A 145 0.79 -8.82 -1.15
C ILE A 145 -0.69 -9.14 -1.10
N GLU A 146 -1.02 -10.44 -1.15
CA GLU A 146 -2.39 -10.95 -1.12
C GLU A 146 -3.06 -10.63 0.23
N SER A 147 -4.29 -10.12 0.20
CA SER A 147 -5.15 -9.97 1.38
C SER A 147 -5.70 -11.31 1.86
N LYS A 148 -6.15 -11.36 3.11
CA LYS A 148 -6.92 -12.49 3.67
C LYS A 148 -8.33 -12.60 3.07
N ALA A 149 -8.70 -11.74 2.16
CA ALA A 149 -10.02 -11.71 1.54
C ALA A 149 -10.33 -12.95 0.70
N ASN A 150 -11.63 -13.19 0.51
CA ASN A 150 -12.07 -14.21 -0.43
C ASN A 150 -11.94 -13.69 -1.87
N LYS A 151 -11.24 -14.41 -2.71
CA LYS A 151 -10.99 -14.04 -4.11
C LYS A 151 -12.24 -14.06 -5.01
N TYR A 152 -13.31 -14.68 -4.56
CA TYR A 152 -14.57 -14.78 -5.32
C TYR A 152 -15.60 -13.69 -4.98
N THR A 153 -15.34 -12.87 -3.96
CA THR A 153 -16.24 -11.78 -3.53
C THR A 153 -15.79 -10.44 -4.12
N PHE A 154 -15.73 -10.36 -5.44
CA PHE A 154 -15.27 -9.17 -6.17
C PHE A 154 -16.40 -8.24 -6.56
N VAL A 155 -16.14 -6.95 -6.55
CA VAL A 155 -16.97 -5.88 -7.09
C VAL A 155 -16.12 -5.09 -8.07
N TRP A 156 -16.59 -4.95 -9.33
CA TRP A 156 -15.92 -4.20 -10.38
C TRP A 156 -16.70 -2.94 -10.74
N ARG A 157 -16.03 -1.78 -10.77
CA ARG A 157 -16.63 -0.49 -11.11
C ARG A 157 -17.45 -0.57 -12.41
N LYS A 158 -16.83 -1.01 -13.50
CA LYS A 158 -17.51 -1.13 -14.82
C LYS A 158 -18.79 -1.97 -14.77
N SER A 159 -18.81 -3.02 -13.95
CA SER A 159 -20.01 -3.86 -13.79
C SER A 159 -21.09 -3.12 -13.01
N VAL A 160 -20.71 -2.44 -11.91
CA VAL A 160 -21.65 -1.66 -11.10
C VAL A 160 -22.27 -0.53 -11.92
N GLU A 161 -21.45 0.27 -12.60
CA GLU A 161 -21.90 1.37 -13.47
C GLU A 161 -22.83 0.88 -14.57
N LYS A 162 -22.46 -0.22 -15.26
CA LYS A 162 -23.30 -0.83 -16.30
C LYS A 162 -24.66 -1.30 -15.76
N HIS A 163 -24.67 -1.95 -14.59
CA HIS A 163 -25.91 -2.43 -13.98
C HIS A 163 -26.75 -1.28 -13.42
N ARG A 164 -26.10 -0.27 -12.85
CA ARG A 164 -26.74 0.96 -12.37
C ARG A 164 -27.46 1.69 -13.53
N THR A 165 -26.79 1.90 -14.66
CA THR A 165 -27.41 2.53 -15.84
C THR A 165 -28.62 1.74 -16.31
N LYS A 166 -28.51 0.41 -16.46
CA LYS A 166 -29.64 -0.44 -16.84
C LYS A 166 -30.79 -0.43 -15.82
N LEU A 167 -30.46 -0.24 -14.54
CA LEU A 167 -31.48 -0.13 -13.49
C LEU A 167 -32.22 1.21 -13.59
N LEU A 168 -31.48 2.31 -13.82
CA LEU A 168 -32.09 3.63 -14.05
C LEU A 168 -33.04 3.65 -15.26
N ASP A 169 -32.68 2.96 -16.36
CA ASP A 169 -33.56 2.83 -17.52
C ASP A 169 -34.85 2.06 -17.16
N LYS A 170 -34.76 0.99 -16.36
CA LYS A 170 -35.94 0.23 -15.89
C LYS A 170 -36.83 1.05 -14.96
N ILE A 171 -36.23 1.83 -14.06
CA ILE A 171 -36.93 2.74 -13.15
C ILE A 171 -37.72 3.75 -13.98
N ARG A 172 -37.11 4.35 -15.01
CA ARG A 172 -37.78 5.31 -15.89
C ARG A 172 -38.99 4.71 -16.56
N ILE A 173 -38.81 3.55 -17.21
CA ILE A 173 -39.91 2.85 -17.89
C ILE A 173 -41.06 2.48 -16.91
N LEU A 174 -40.73 2.05 -15.70
CA LEU A 174 -41.73 1.69 -14.71
C LEU A 174 -42.49 2.92 -14.19
N LEU A 175 -41.78 4.04 -13.98
CA LEU A 175 -42.41 5.30 -13.57
C LEU A 175 -43.30 5.86 -14.68
N GLU A 176 -42.92 5.81 -15.96
CA GLU A 176 -43.76 6.19 -17.08
C GLU A 176 -45.05 5.38 -17.10
N GLN A 177 -44.99 4.06 -16.86
CA GLN A 177 -46.18 3.19 -16.76
C GLN A 177 -47.05 3.51 -15.55
N VAL A 178 -46.47 3.91 -14.43
CA VAL A 178 -47.18 4.33 -13.23
C VAL A 178 -47.85 5.69 -13.45
N ASP A 179 -47.15 6.64 -14.09
CA ASP A 179 -47.63 7.99 -14.40
C ASP A 179 -48.81 7.95 -15.40
N GLU A 180 -48.74 7.11 -16.46
CA GLU A 180 -49.87 6.88 -17.37
C GLU A 180 -51.10 6.34 -16.65
N ALA A 181 -50.91 5.52 -15.61
CA ALA A 181 -51.97 5.00 -14.79
C ALA A 181 -52.53 6.00 -13.75
N ILE A 182 -51.75 7.02 -13.39
CA ILE A 182 -52.11 8.10 -12.44
C ILE A 182 -52.52 9.37 -13.17
N ALA A 183 -51.97 9.66 -14.37
CA ALA A 183 -52.25 10.86 -15.17
C ALA A 183 -53.75 10.98 -15.62
N GLN A 184 -54.52 9.93 -15.43
CA GLN A 184 -55.99 10.05 -15.53
C GLN A 184 -56.61 10.83 -14.36
N GLU A 185 -55.82 11.14 -13.30
CA GLU A 185 -56.33 11.86 -12.13
C GLU A 185 -55.60 13.12 -11.71
N ASN A 186 -54.31 13.36 -12.06
CA ASN A 186 -53.62 14.60 -11.73
C ASN A 186 -52.33 14.84 -12.55
N SER A 187 -51.98 16.12 -12.80
CA SER A 187 -50.88 16.61 -13.64
C SER A 187 -49.47 16.23 -13.15
N VAL A 188 -48.69 15.71 -14.11
CA VAL A 188 -47.31 15.20 -13.96
C VAL A 188 -46.29 16.32 -13.72
N LYS A 189 -45.40 16.13 -12.77
CA LYS A 189 -44.15 16.85 -12.61
C LYS A 189 -43.05 16.25 -13.51
N ASP A 190 -42.21 17.10 -14.10
CA ASP A 190 -41.06 16.72 -14.93
C ASP A 190 -40.25 15.57 -14.33
N THR A 191 -40.04 14.52 -15.10
CA THR A 191 -39.20 13.37 -14.69
C THR A 191 -37.74 13.80 -14.54
N PRO A 192 -37.09 13.67 -13.37
CA PRO A 192 -35.73 14.11 -13.16
C PRO A 192 -34.74 13.37 -14.07
N ALA A 193 -33.74 14.08 -14.59
CA ALA A 193 -32.69 13.49 -15.42
C ALA A 193 -31.81 12.48 -14.65
N GLN A 194 -31.83 12.52 -13.31
CA GLN A 194 -31.11 11.59 -12.44
C GLN A 194 -31.99 11.19 -11.24
N PHE A 195 -32.19 9.89 -11.05
CA PHE A 195 -32.88 9.35 -9.88
C PHE A 195 -31.87 9.05 -8.76
N THR A 196 -32.18 9.54 -7.56
CA THR A 196 -31.48 9.16 -6.33
C THR A 196 -32.31 8.17 -5.51
N PRO A 197 -31.70 7.34 -4.65
CA PRO A 197 -32.46 6.46 -3.75
C PRO A 197 -33.46 7.19 -2.85
N ALA A 198 -33.12 8.42 -2.42
CA ALA A 198 -34.01 9.27 -1.61
C ALA A 198 -35.27 9.68 -2.39
N MET A 199 -35.12 10.19 -3.62
CA MET A 199 -36.23 10.54 -4.49
C MET A 199 -37.17 9.35 -4.78
N LEU A 200 -36.58 8.16 -4.98
CA LEU A 200 -37.37 6.94 -5.15
C LEU A 200 -38.09 6.53 -3.88
N SER A 201 -37.51 6.82 -2.70
CA SER A 201 -38.21 6.56 -1.43
C SER A 201 -39.45 7.44 -1.31
N ASP A 202 -39.31 8.75 -1.59
CA ASP A 202 -40.42 9.69 -1.54
C ASP A 202 -41.55 9.28 -2.51
N ILE A 203 -41.22 8.90 -3.75
CA ILE A 203 -42.20 8.42 -4.75
C ILE A 203 -42.88 7.12 -4.28
N VAL A 204 -42.14 6.18 -3.74
CA VAL A 204 -42.68 4.91 -3.23
C VAL A 204 -43.62 5.16 -2.07
N ASP A 205 -43.29 6.07 -1.16
CA ASP A 205 -44.08 6.39 0.02
C ASP A 205 -45.38 7.13 -0.39
N GLU A 206 -45.32 8.11 -1.33
CA GLU A 206 -46.49 8.74 -1.93
C GLU A 206 -47.45 7.70 -2.61
N LEU A 207 -46.89 6.78 -3.40
CA LEU A 207 -47.64 5.73 -4.06
C LEU A 207 -48.32 4.75 -3.06
N LYS A 208 -47.69 4.47 -1.94
CA LYS A 208 -48.26 3.65 -0.86
C LYS A 208 -49.43 4.35 -0.21
N GLU A 209 -49.31 5.63 0.14
CA GLU A 209 -50.36 6.42 0.72
C GLU A 209 -51.60 6.46 -0.20
N VAL A 210 -51.41 6.67 -1.51
CA VAL A 210 -52.47 6.63 -2.50
C VAL A 210 -53.16 5.25 -2.56
N LEU A 211 -52.39 4.16 -2.43
CA LEU A 211 -52.89 2.79 -2.46
C LEU A 211 -53.65 2.38 -1.18
N GLU A 212 -53.30 2.97 -0.03
CA GLU A 212 -53.95 2.74 1.25
C GLU A 212 -55.31 3.46 1.36
N HIS A 213 -55.41 4.64 0.75
CA HIS A 213 -56.65 5.44 0.76
C HIS A 213 -57.70 5.02 -0.29
N GLN A 214 -57.40 4.02 -1.15
CA GLN A 214 -58.38 3.54 -2.14
C GLN A 214 -59.49 2.67 -1.49
N PRO A 215 -60.77 2.97 -1.74
CA PRO A 215 -61.91 2.23 -1.13
C PRO A 215 -61.96 0.79 -1.62
N ALA A 216 -62.39 -0.10 -0.74
CA ALA A 216 -62.56 -1.53 -1.04
C ALA A 216 -63.69 -1.76 -2.07
N THR A 217 -63.34 -2.02 -3.32
CA THR A 217 -64.30 -2.29 -4.43
C THR A 217 -64.56 -3.77 -4.60
N LYS A 218 -65.78 -4.10 -4.98
CA LYS A 218 -66.25 -5.50 -5.27
C LYS A 218 -65.94 -5.92 -6.72
N ASP A 219 -65.60 -4.98 -7.59
CA ASP A 219 -65.40 -5.22 -9.02
C ASP A 219 -64.07 -5.98 -9.30
N LYS A 220 -64.16 -7.00 -10.17
CA LYS A 220 -63.04 -7.88 -10.53
C LYS A 220 -61.92 -7.14 -11.29
N GLU A 221 -62.26 -6.20 -12.17
CA GLU A 221 -61.32 -5.47 -12.99
C GLU A 221 -60.51 -4.47 -12.13
N GLN A 222 -61.20 -3.75 -11.24
CA GLN A 222 -60.58 -2.82 -10.31
C GLN A 222 -59.67 -3.55 -9.30
N LYS A 223 -60.05 -4.77 -8.84
CA LYS A 223 -59.18 -5.61 -8.01
C LYS A 223 -57.93 -6.07 -8.75
N LYS A 224 -58.00 -6.32 -10.05
CA LYS A 224 -56.86 -6.69 -10.88
C LYS A 224 -55.90 -5.49 -11.04
N ALA A 225 -56.43 -4.32 -11.38
CA ALA A 225 -55.65 -3.07 -11.49
C ALA A 225 -54.94 -2.72 -10.17
N LEU A 226 -55.62 -2.85 -9.02
CA LEU A 226 -55.02 -2.61 -7.71
C LEU A 226 -53.89 -3.60 -7.38
N ARG A 227 -54.00 -4.86 -7.78
CA ARG A 227 -52.94 -5.86 -7.62
C ARG A 227 -51.73 -5.53 -8.49
N GLU A 228 -51.94 -5.06 -9.71
CA GLU A 228 -50.84 -4.63 -10.59
C GLU A 228 -50.12 -3.39 -10.04
N LYS A 229 -50.86 -2.38 -9.58
CA LYS A 229 -50.26 -1.21 -8.90
C LYS A 229 -49.44 -1.60 -7.66
N LYS A 230 -49.96 -2.47 -6.81
CA LYS A 230 -49.21 -3.00 -5.64
C LYS A 230 -47.95 -3.79 -6.06
N LYS A 231 -47.99 -4.48 -7.20
CA LYS A 231 -46.83 -5.17 -7.75
C LYS A 231 -45.77 -4.17 -8.24
N GLN A 232 -46.19 -3.12 -8.94
CA GLN A 232 -45.28 -2.05 -9.43
C GLN A 232 -44.61 -1.32 -8.28
N VAL A 233 -45.33 -0.99 -7.20
CA VAL A 233 -44.74 -0.36 -6.01
C VAL A 233 -43.67 -1.26 -5.36
N ARG A 234 -43.95 -2.57 -5.21
CA ARG A 234 -42.95 -3.53 -4.70
C ARG A 234 -41.72 -3.66 -5.61
N GLU A 235 -41.92 -3.52 -6.91
CA GLU A 235 -40.84 -3.56 -7.88
C GLU A 235 -39.96 -2.28 -7.79
N LEU A 236 -40.60 -1.11 -7.61
CA LEU A 236 -39.91 0.17 -7.35
C LEU A 236 -39.10 0.12 -6.04
N GLU A 237 -39.66 -0.45 -4.97
CA GLU A 237 -38.94 -0.68 -3.72
C GLU A 237 -37.69 -1.55 -3.95
N GLY A 238 -37.84 -2.64 -4.69
CA GLY A 238 -36.70 -3.51 -5.04
C GLY A 238 -35.66 -2.79 -5.90
N TYR A 239 -36.06 -1.86 -6.75
CA TYR A 239 -35.14 -1.03 -7.56
C TYR A 239 -34.45 0.03 -6.72
N ARG A 240 -35.15 0.69 -5.78
CA ARG A 240 -34.58 1.60 -4.79
C ARG A 240 -33.49 0.92 -3.98
N ASP A 241 -33.77 -0.25 -3.43
CA ASP A 241 -32.79 -0.98 -2.60
C ASP A 241 -31.53 -1.41 -3.41
N LYS A 242 -31.74 -1.83 -4.67
CA LYS A 242 -30.62 -2.12 -5.57
C LYS A 242 -29.83 -0.87 -5.97
N LEU A 243 -30.50 0.25 -6.18
CA LEU A 243 -29.82 1.51 -6.49
C LEU A 243 -28.96 1.95 -5.32
N MET A 244 -29.48 1.85 -4.10
CA MET A 244 -28.74 2.10 -2.87
C MET A 244 -27.52 1.16 -2.73
N GLU A 245 -27.67 -0.14 -3.07
CA GLU A 245 -26.55 -1.09 -3.07
C GLU A 245 -25.47 -0.67 -4.08
N TYR A 246 -25.86 -0.23 -5.30
CA TYR A 246 -24.90 0.19 -6.31
C TYR A 246 -24.20 1.49 -5.92
N ASP A 247 -24.91 2.46 -5.34
CA ASP A 247 -24.30 3.71 -4.86
C ASP A 247 -23.33 3.44 -3.71
N ASN A 248 -23.68 2.60 -2.73
CA ASN A 248 -22.79 2.12 -1.68
C ASN A 248 -21.55 1.41 -2.25
N HIS A 249 -21.69 0.65 -3.34
CA HIS A 249 -20.55 0.04 -4.01
C HIS A 249 -19.63 1.08 -4.66
N LEU A 250 -20.19 2.12 -5.28
CA LEU A 250 -19.43 3.21 -5.90
C LEU A 250 -18.71 4.05 -4.85
N ASP A 251 -19.35 4.33 -3.72
CA ASP A 251 -18.73 5.04 -2.58
C ASP A 251 -17.56 4.23 -2.00
N THR A 252 -17.76 2.93 -1.78
CA THR A 252 -16.68 2.03 -1.30
C THR A 252 -15.52 1.94 -2.29
N LEU A 253 -15.80 1.99 -3.59
CA LEU A 253 -14.78 1.97 -4.64
C LEU A 253 -13.92 3.24 -4.63
N GLY A 254 -14.50 4.40 -4.30
CA GLY A 254 -13.82 5.70 -4.46
C GLY A 254 -13.26 5.83 -5.88
N GLU A 255 -11.96 5.97 -6.05
CA GLU A 255 -11.30 6.02 -7.36
C GLU A 255 -10.84 4.64 -7.88
N ARG A 256 -10.98 3.59 -7.08
CA ARG A 256 -10.52 2.23 -7.43
C ARG A 256 -11.42 1.58 -8.48
N ASN A 257 -10.83 0.69 -9.27
CA ASN A 257 -11.56 -0.10 -10.27
C ASN A 257 -12.25 -1.35 -9.70
N SER A 258 -11.86 -1.78 -8.51
CA SER A 258 -12.40 -2.99 -7.88
C SER A 258 -12.13 -3.00 -6.38
N TYR A 259 -12.93 -3.78 -5.65
CA TYR A 259 -12.66 -4.15 -4.27
C TYR A 259 -13.24 -5.53 -3.93
N SER A 260 -12.88 -6.10 -2.77
CA SER A 260 -13.46 -7.35 -2.26
C SER A 260 -14.49 -7.08 -1.18
N LYS A 261 -15.72 -7.66 -1.30
CA LYS A 261 -16.77 -7.53 -0.25
C LYS A 261 -16.29 -8.01 1.14
N THR A 262 -15.30 -8.91 1.19
CA THR A 262 -14.78 -9.46 2.46
C THR A 262 -13.60 -8.66 3.03
N ASP A 263 -13.03 -7.73 2.26
CA ASP A 263 -12.00 -6.77 2.65
C ASP A 263 -12.14 -5.53 1.76
N PRO A 264 -12.99 -4.56 2.15
CA PRO A 264 -13.32 -3.41 1.31
C PRO A 264 -12.10 -2.54 0.91
N ASP A 265 -11.04 -2.55 1.69
CA ASP A 265 -9.83 -1.77 1.41
C ASP A 265 -8.90 -2.48 0.40
N ALA A 266 -9.05 -3.80 0.22
CA ALA A 266 -8.25 -4.56 -0.72
C ALA A 266 -8.73 -4.40 -2.17
N THR A 267 -7.81 -4.08 -3.08
CA THR A 267 -8.07 -3.96 -4.51
C THR A 267 -7.64 -5.22 -5.25
N PHE A 268 -8.40 -5.62 -6.27
CA PHE A 268 -7.99 -6.74 -7.13
C PHE A 268 -6.83 -6.32 -8.03
N MET A 269 -5.71 -7.02 -7.90
CA MET A 269 -4.49 -6.74 -8.65
C MET A 269 -3.81 -8.03 -9.09
N ARG A 270 -3.07 -7.94 -10.20
CA ARG A 270 -2.28 -9.07 -10.70
C ARG A 270 -1.06 -9.25 -9.82
N MET A 271 -0.91 -10.44 -9.21
CA MET A 271 0.24 -10.75 -8.36
C MET A 271 1.49 -11.04 -9.20
N LYS A 272 2.68 -10.65 -8.70
CA LYS A 272 3.96 -10.97 -9.36
C LYS A 272 4.24 -12.48 -9.37
N GLU A 273 3.79 -13.21 -8.34
CA GLU A 273 3.99 -14.66 -8.16
C GLU A 273 2.81 -15.47 -8.71
N ASP A 274 2.42 -15.21 -9.93
CA ASP A 274 1.46 -16.04 -10.63
C ASP A 274 2.16 -17.27 -11.25
N ALA A 275 2.25 -18.34 -10.46
CA ALA A 275 2.95 -19.57 -10.87
C ALA A 275 2.32 -20.20 -12.14
N MET A 276 1.03 -20.01 -12.36
CA MET A 276 0.31 -20.54 -13.52
C MET A 276 0.37 -19.60 -14.75
N LYS A 277 0.88 -18.38 -14.57
CA LYS A 277 0.96 -17.34 -15.62
C LYS A 277 -0.35 -17.07 -16.35
N ASN A 278 -1.48 -17.36 -15.72
CA ASN A 278 -2.82 -17.19 -16.26
C ASN A 278 -3.40 -15.77 -16.09
N GLY A 279 -2.64 -14.86 -15.50
CA GLY A 279 -3.05 -13.48 -15.27
C GLY A 279 -4.10 -13.30 -14.18
N GLN A 280 -4.30 -14.29 -13.31
CA GLN A 280 -5.30 -14.23 -12.26
C GLN A 280 -5.08 -13.03 -11.34
N THR A 281 -6.14 -12.24 -11.16
CA THR A 281 -6.16 -11.16 -10.17
C THR A 281 -6.61 -11.69 -8.82
N LYS A 282 -5.99 -11.15 -7.75
CA LYS A 282 -6.35 -11.45 -6.36
C LYS A 282 -6.52 -10.16 -5.57
N PRO A 283 -7.40 -10.16 -4.55
CA PRO A 283 -7.49 -9.00 -3.65
C PRO A 283 -6.18 -8.85 -2.88
N GLY A 284 -5.64 -7.65 -2.84
CA GLY A 284 -4.37 -7.38 -2.20
C GLY A 284 -4.11 -5.90 -2.02
N TYR A 285 -2.95 -5.61 -1.47
CA TYR A 285 -2.42 -4.27 -1.27
C TYR A 285 -1.09 -4.13 -1.98
N ASN A 286 -0.82 -2.96 -2.52
CA ASN A 286 0.49 -2.58 -3.01
C ASN A 286 1.28 -2.03 -1.83
N LEU A 287 2.20 -2.84 -1.31
CA LEU A 287 3.10 -2.46 -0.23
C LEU A 287 4.32 -1.75 -0.82
N GLN A 288 4.46 -0.47 -0.53
CA GLN A 288 5.67 0.29 -0.79
C GLN A 288 6.61 0.19 0.41
N ILE A 289 7.90 -0.02 0.16
CA ILE A 289 8.93 0.01 1.19
C ILE A 289 10.06 0.95 0.79
N GLY A 290 10.59 1.65 1.77
CA GLY A 290 11.84 2.39 1.71
C GLY A 290 12.93 1.60 2.44
N THR A 291 14.09 1.45 1.83
CA THR A 291 15.22 0.71 2.43
C THR A 291 16.51 1.50 2.37
N GLU A 292 17.38 1.29 3.37
CA GLU A 292 18.77 1.72 3.37
C GLU A 292 19.63 0.63 4.03
N LYS A 293 20.70 0.21 3.35
CA LYS A 293 21.57 -0.91 3.78
C LYS A 293 20.74 -2.17 4.11
N GLN A 294 19.63 -2.36 3.37
CA GLN A 294 18.62 -3.41 3.51
C GLN A 294 17.85 -3.37 4.86
N PHE A 295 17.88 -2.31 5.64
CA PHE A 295 16.91 -2.07 6.69
C PHE A 295 15.65 -1.46 6.10
N LEU A 296 14.50 -1.81 6.63
CA LEU A 296 13.26 -1.10 6.35
C LEU A 296 13.28 0.23 7.08
N ILE A 297 13.26 1.34 6.34
CA ILE A 297 13.22 2.69 6.92
C ILE A 297 11.86 3.32 6.82
N ASP A 298 11.08 2.99 5.79
CA ASP A 298 9.68 3.37 5.68
C ASP A 298 8.86 2.26 5.03
N PHE A 299 7.55 2.29 5.24
CA PHE A 299 6.57 1.46 4.54
C PHE A 299 5.21 2.11 4.54
N ARG A 300 4.45 1.85 3.48
CA ARG A 300 3.06 2.27 3.35
C ARG A 300 2.29 1.33 2.43
N LEU A 301 1.01 1.13 2.74
CA LEU A 301 0.09 0.37 1.91
C LEU A 301 -0.66 1.30 0.96
N PHE A 302 -0.89 0.83 -0.25
CA PHE A 302 -1.66 1.56 -1.25
C PHE A 302 -2.69 0.65 -1.89
N PRO A 303 -3.90 1.16 -2.16
CA PRO A 303 -4.90 0.43 -2.92
C PRO A 303 -4.61 0.42 -4.44
N ASN A 304 -3.69 1.27 -4.91
CA ASN A 304 -3.35 1.43 -6.32
C ASN A 304 -2.49 0.26 -6.81
N PRO A 305 -2.88 -0.43 -7.90
CA PRO A 305 -2.08 -1.52 -8.47
C PRO A 305 -0.78 -1.06 -9.14
N THR A 306 -0.63 0.24 -9.44
CA THR A 306 0.52 0.85 -10.11
C THR A 306 1.29 1.75 -9.16
N ASP A 307 2.59 1.90 -9.40
CA ASP A 307 3.50 2.59 -8.49
C ASP A 307 3.61 4.11 -8.76
N THR A 308 3.20 4.57 -9.93
CA THR A 308 3.36 5.97 -10.37
C THR A 308 2.75 6.99 -9.39
N LEU A 309 1.57 6.68 -8.84
CA LEU A 309 0.84 7.55 -7.92
C LEU A 309 1.24 7.38 -6.46
N THR A 310 2.15 6.46 -6.15
CA THR A 310 2.51 6.13 -4.76
C THR A 310 3.73 6.90 -4.25
N LEU A 311 4.58 7.43 -5.13
CA LEU A 311 5.87 8.00 -4.76
C LEU A 311 5.74 9.25 -3.86
N ILE A 312 4.98 10.24 -4.28
CA ILE A 312 4.80 11.49 -3.52
C ILE A 312 4.15 11.21 -2.15
N PRO A 313 3.03 10.47 -2.05
CA PRO A 313 2.48 10.10 -0.75
C PRO A 313 3.44 9.27 0.10
N PHE A 314 4.36 8.53 -0.51
CA PHE A 314 5.38 7.75 0.20
C PHE A 314 6.46 8.68 0.79
N PHE A 315 6.97 9.66 0.04
CA PHE A 315 7.86 10.69 0.57
C PHE A 315 7.22 11.51 1.70
N HIS A 316 5.92 11.79 1.61
CA HIS A 316 5.20 12.41 2.73
C HIS A 316 5.15 11.51 3.98
N SER A 317 5.07 10.18 3.82
CA SER A 317 5.19 9.24 4.94
C SER A 317 6.56 9.35 5.62
N PHE A 318 7.62 9.36 4.83
CA PHE A 318 8.99 9.57 5.32
C PHE A 318 9.14 10.90 6.06
N GLN A 319 8.65 11.99 5.46
CA GLN A 319 8.68 13.33 6.07
C GLN A 319 7.91 13.37 7.39
N HIS A 320 6.75 12.75 7.45
CA HIS A 320 5.95 12.66 8.68
C HIS A 320 6.69 11.88 9.79
N ARG A 321 7.43 10.82 9.44
CA ARG A 321 8.19 10.02 10.41
C ARG A 321 9.44 10.71 10.94
N TYR A 322 10.16 11.43 10.09
CA TYR A 322 11.51 11.92 10.38
C TYR A 322 11.65 13.44 10.36
N ASN A 323 10.57 14.19 10.13
CA ASN A 323 10.55 15.66 9.96
C ASN A 323 11.53 16.17 8.89
N ARG A 324 11.89 15.35 7.93
CA ARG A 324 12.74 15.69 6.78
C ARG A 324 12.45 14.76 5.62
N LEU A 325 12.86 15.17 4.44
CA LEU A 325 12.90 14.29 3.26
C LEU A 325 14.30 13.67 3.11
N PRO A 326 14.45 12.54 2.41
CA PRO A 326 15.75 11.98 2.08
C PRO A 326 16.46 12.92 1.08
N ALA A 327 17.79 13.00 1.14
CA ALA A 327 18.57 13.75 0.16
C ALA A 327 18.57 13.06 -1.22
N VAL A 328 18.49 11.74 -1.23
CA VAL A 328 18.56 10.90 -2.43
C VAL A 328 17.37 9.93 -2.47
N GLY A 329 16.65 9.95 -3.58
CA GLY A 329 15.56 9.01 -3.88
C GLY A 329 15.93 8.08 -5.04
N VAL A 330 15.91 6.76 -4.80
CA VAL A 330 16.24 5.74 -5.81
C VAL A 330 15.02 4.86 -6.07
N ALA A 331 14.49 4.88 -7.29
CA ALA A 331 13.30 4.08 -7.61
C ALA A 331 13.32 3.53 -9.05
N ASP A 332 12.37 2.66 -9.37
CA ASP A 332 12.25 2.03 -10.70
C ASP A 332 11.54 2.92 -11.71
N SER A 333 11.50 2.46 -12.95
CA SER A 333 10.82 3.15 -14.05
C SER A 333 9.30 3.28 -13.87
N GLY A 334 8.69 2.48 -13.00
CA GLY A 334 7.29 2.62 -12.61
C GLY A 334 6.96 3.96 -11.93
N TYR A 335 7.97 4.63 -11.39
CA TYR A 335 7.83 5.92 -10.69
C TYR A 335 8.22 7.13 -11.57
N GLY A 336 8.75 6.90 -12.78
CA GLY A 336 9.25 7.95 -13.67
C GLY A 336 8.14 8.74 -14.36
N SER A 337 7.52 9.70 -13.68
CA SER A 337 6.52 10.63 -14.20
C SER A 337 6.95 12.08 -14.07
N GLU A 338 6.37 12.98 -14.88
CA GLU A 338 6.64 14.42 -14.81
C GLU A 338 6.39 14.97 -13.39
N GLU A 339 5.26 14.59 -12.79
CA GLU A 339 4.83 15.01 -11.47
C GLU A 339 5.85 14.59 -10.40
N ASN A 340 6.31 13.33 -10.45
CA ASN A 340 7.27 12.79 -9.49
C ASN A 340 8.65 13.44 -9.62
N TYR A 341 9.15 13.64 -10.84
CA TYR A 341 10.42 14.35 -11.06
C TYR A 341 10.35 15.79 -10.59
N ARG A 342 9.25 16.48 -10.88
CA ARG A 342 9.01 17.84 -10.45
C ARG A 342 9.00 17.93 -8.92
N PHE A 343 8.26 17.05 -8.25
CA PHE A 343 8.21 17.01 -6.78
C PHE A 343 9.60 16.84 -6.18
N MET A 344 10.40 15.91 -6.68
CA MET A 344 11.74 15.67 -6.17
C MET A 344 12.64 16.90 -6.39
N GLN A 345 12.58 17.52 -7.56
CA GLN A 345 13.36 18.74 -7.86
C GLN A 345 12.97 19.89 -6.94
N GLU A 346 11.67 20.15 -6.76
CA GLU A 346 11.15 21.25 -5.90
C GLU A 346 11.50 21.04 -4.41
N ASN A 347 11.71 19.79 -3.98
CA ASN A 347 12.06 19.45 -2.61
C ASN A 347 13.55 19.14 -2.42
N GLY A 348 14.40 19.37 -3.40
CA GLY A 348 15.85 19.17 -3.31
C GLY A 348 16.27 17.70 -3.18
N ILE A 349 15.43 16.75 -3.63
CA ILE A 349 15.75 15.32 -3.63
C ILE A 349 16.47 14.96 -4.92
N GLU A 350 17.67 14.42 -4.82
CA GLU A 350 18.40 13.92 -5.98
C GLU A 350 17.75 12.64 -6.50
N ALA A 351 17.29 12.67 -7.77
CA ALA A 351 16.37 11.67 -8.34
C ALA A 351 17.10 10.60 -9.16
N PHE A 352 17.51 9.50 -8.55
CA PHE A 352 17.96 8.31 -9.28
C PHE A 352 16.79 7.41 -9.71
N VAL A 353 15.81 8.01 -10.36
CA VAL A 353 14.59 7.34 -10.83
C VAL A 353 14.67 7.11 -12.32
N LYS A 354 14.48 5.87 -12.74
CA LYS A 354 14.50 5.50 -14.16
C LYS A 354 13.21 5.97 -14.83
N TYR A 355 13.32 6.31 -16.11
CA TYR A 355 12.16 6.54 -16.98
C TYR A 355 11.88 5.33 -17.87
N ASN A 356 10.68 5.28 -18.44
CA ASN A 356 10.34 4.24 -19.41
C ASN A 356 11.32 4.26 -20.58
N PHE A 357 11.75 3.11 -21.04
CA PHE A 357 12.77 2.90 -22.06
C PHE A 357 14.23 3.09 -21.63
N PHE A 358 14.58 3.65 -20.47
CA PHE A 358 15.97 3.82 -20.03
C PHE A 358 16.82 2.56 -20.24
N HIS A 359 16.35 1.39 -19.77
CA HIS A 359 17.08 0.12 -19.94
C HIS A 359 17.18 -0.34 -21.39
N LYS A 360 16.16 -0.01 -22.21
CA LYS A 360 16.15 -0.39 -23.63
C LYS A 360 17.18 0.43 -24.41
N GLU A 361 17.31 1.71 -24.09
CA GLU A 361 18.28 2.63 -24.68
C GLU A 361 19.74 2.27 -24.37
N GLN A 362 19.99 1.60 -23.24
CA GLN A 362 21.34 1.18 -22.82
C GLN A 362 21.78 -0.14 -23.47
N ARG A 363 20.96 -0.79 -24.29
CA ARG A 363 21.35 -2.04 -24.97
C ARG A 363 22.29 -1.75 -26.12
N PRO A 364 23.40 -2.51 -26.31
CA PRO A 364 24.38 -2.25 -27.38
C PRO A 364 23.84 -2.23 -28.80
N ARG A 365 22.70 -2.94 -29.01
CA ARG A 365 22.04 -3.03 -30.35
C ARG A 365 20.73 -2.22 -30.39
N TYR A 366 20.56 -1.24 -29.51
CA TYR A 366 19.37 -0.40 -29.55
C TYR A 366 19.46 0.59 -30.72
N THR A 367 18.54 0.49 -31.62
CA THR A 367 18.30 1.48 -32.68
C THR A 367 17.01 2.23 -32.37
N PRO A 368 17.06 3.56 -32.17
CA PRO A 368 15.86 4.35 -32.02
C PRO A 368 14.96 4.23 -33.23
N ASN A 369 13.67 4.13 -33.04
CA ASN A 369 12.73 4.17 -34.14
C ASN A 369 12.75 5.59 -34.76
N PRO A 370 13.15 5.77 -36.04
CA PRO A 370 13.28 7.09 -36.66
C PRO A 370 11.95 7.86 -36.77
N PHE A 371 10.84 7.15 -36.61
CA PHE A 371 9.50 7.75 -36.64
C PHE A 371 8.97 8.20 -35.27
N HIS A 372 9.64 7.90 -34.15
CA HIS A 372 9.21 8.41 -32.87
C HIS A 372 9.49 9.90 -32.74
N ALA A 373 8.61 10.65 -32.05
CA ALA A 373 8.77 12.09 -31.85
C ALA A 373 10.13 12.45 -31.21
N GLU A 374 10.63 11.59 -30.32
CA GLU A 374 11.94 11.76 -29.64
C GLU A 374 13.14 11.62 -30.61
N SER A 375 12.95 10.99 -31.80
CA SER A 375 13.97 10.82 -32.84
C SER A 375 13.93 11.88 -33.94
N LEU A 376 12.90 12.72 -33.94
CA LEU A 376 12.75 13.79 -34.93
C LEU A 376 13.59 15.00 -34.51
N HIS A 377 14.15 15.69 -35.52
CA HIS A 377 14.86 16.94 -35.28
C HIS A 377 13.88 18.02 -34.79
N TYR A 378 14.20 18.69 -33.68
CA TYR A 378 13.45 19.80 -33.12
C TYR A 378 14.26 21.09 -33.21
N ASN A 379 13.71 22.09 -33.88
CA ASN A 379 14.24 23.45 -33.87
C ASN A 379 13.66 24.21 -32.69
N THR A 380 14.52 24.58 -31.74
CA THR A 380 14.14 25.26 -30.50
C THR A 380 13.86 26.75 -30.71
N GLU A 381 14.47 27.38 -31.73
CA GLU A 381 14.32 28.83 -31.98
C GLU A 381 12.97 29.14 -32.63
N GLU A 382 12.58 28.33 -33.65
CA GLU A 382 11.32 28.53 -34.37
C GLU A 382 10.19 27.61 -33.91
N ASP A 383 10.39 26.79 -32.89
CA ASP A 383 9.42 25.87 -32.28
C ASP A 383 8.70 24.95 -33.31
N TYR A 384 9.46 24.19 -34.11
CA TYR A 384 8.93 23.19 -35.02
C TYR A 384 9.76 21.91 -35.03
N TYR A 385 9.13 20.81 -35.40
CA TYR A 385 9.78 19.53 -35.68
C TYR A 385 9.99 19.33 -37.18
N VAL A 386 10.99 18.53 -37.57
CA VAL A 386 11.21 18.11 -38.93
C VAL A 386 10.79 16.65 -39.08
N CYS A 387 9.87 16.36 -40.03
CA CYS A 387 9.45 14.98 -40.30
C CYS A 387 10.56 14.22 -41.02
N PRO A 388 10.51 12.86 -41.09
CA PRO A 388 11.55 12.07 -41.78
C PRO A 388 11.73 12.37 -43.27
N MET A 389 10.77 13.08 -43.89
CA MET A 389 10.85 13.55 -45.27
C MET A 389 11.33 15.01 -45.40
N GLY A 390 11.85 15.60 -44.31
CA GLY A 390 12.36 16.96 -44.34
C GLY A 390 11.30 18.06 -44.24
N GLN A 391 10.01 17.74 -44.11
CA GLN A 391 8.95 18.77 -43.97
C GLN A 391 8.88 19.32 -42.56
N ARG A 392 8.60 20.60 -42.41
CA ARG A 392 8.30 21.22 -41.12
C ARG A 392 6.98 20.71 -40.56
N MET A 393 6.97 20.42 -39.30
CA MET A 393 5.78 20.13 -38.48
C MET A 393 5.57 21.33 -37.56
N ASN A 394 4.67 22.21 -37.89
CA ASN A 394 4.44 23.44 -37.17
C ASN A 394 3.58 23.20 -35.92
N ARG A 395 3.81 23.97 -34.90
CA ARG A 395 2.98 23.97 -33.69
C ARG A 395 1.56 24.39 -34.02
N ILE A 396 0.58 23.59 -33.58
CA ILE A 396 -0.85 23.85 -33.80
C ILE A 396 -1.60 24.13 -32.50
N GLY A 397 -0.95 24.00 -31.35
CA GLY A 397 -1.55 24.26 -30.04
C GLY A 397 -0.95 23.42 -28.93
N THR A 398 -1.57 23.49 -27.76
CA THR A 398 -1.19 22.71 -26.57
C THR A 398 -2.40 21.93 -26.09
N ARG A 399 -2.18 20.67 -25.77
CA ARG A 399 -3.16 19.80 -25.12
C ARG A 399 -2.86 19.75 -23.63
N ARG A 400 -3.88 19.95 -22.81
CA ARG A 400 -3.80 19.81 -21.36
C ARG A 400 -4.59 18.57 -20.95
N ASP A 401 -3.91 17.66 -20.25
CA ASP A 401 -4.52 16.45 -19.72
C ASP A 401 -4.36 16.46 -18.18
N LYS A 402 -5.43 16.07 -17.48
CA LYS A 402 -5.41 15.92 -16.02
C LYS A 402 -5.12 14.47 -15.69
N THR A 403 -4.06 14.21 -14.91
CA THR A 403 -3.73 12.87 -14.41
C THR A 403 -4.71 12.42 -13.33
N ALA A 404 -4.67 11.15 -12.94
CA ALA A 404 -5.49 10.63 -11.86
C ALA A 404 -5.17 11.28 -10.48
N SER A 405 -3.96 11.84 -10.31
CA SER A 405 -3.59 12.63 -9.12
C SER A 405 -4.13 14.06 -9.14
N GLY A 406 -4.73 14.48 -10.26
CA GLY A 406 -5.16 15.86 -10.46
C GLY A 406 -4.08 16.78 -11.05
N TYR A 407 -2.86 16.28 -11.29
CA TYR A 407 -1.77 17.02 -11.90
C TYR A 407 -2.08 17.32 -13.39
N ILE A 408 -1.79 18.57 -13.84
CA ILE A 408 -2.03 18.99 -15.22
C ILE A 408 -0.73 18.83 -16.01
N THR A 409 -0.74 17.94 -16.99
CA THR A 409 0.34 17.76 -17.97
C THR A 409 0.04 18.59 -19.22
N GLU A 410 1.06 19.19 -19.80
CA GLU A 410 0.95 19.97 -21.04
C GLU A 410 1.79 19.32 -22.15
N SER A 411 1.14 19.00 -23.25
CA SER A 411 1.77 18.46 -24.44
C SER A 411 1.58 19.42 -25.63
N ALA A 412 2.67 19.90 -26.17
CA ALA A 412 2.65 20.70 -27.40
C ALA A 412 2.31 19.77 -28.59
N ARG A 413 1.46 20.23 -29.47
CA ARG A 413 1.01 19.50 -30.67
C ARG A 413 1.62 20.11 -31.92
N TYR A 414 2.24 19.27 -32.76
CA TYR A 414 2.87 19.68 -33.99
C TYR A 414 2.28 18.89 -35.16
N LYS A 415 1.94 19.54 -36.25
CA LYS A 415 1.30 18.96 -37.42
C LYS A 415 2.20 19.07 -38.65
N ALA A 416 2.39 17.97 -39.36
CA ALA A 416 3.06 17.94 -40.68
C ALA A 416 2.24 18.70 -41.72
N GLN A 417 2.92 19.34 -42.68
CA GLN A 417 2.28 20.15 -43.69
C GLN A 417 1.48 19.31 -44.68
N ASN A 418 2.11 18.28 -45.26
CA ASN A 418 1.45 17.36 -46.19
C ASN A 418 1.97 15.92 -46.03
N CYS A 419 1.08 14.96 -45.82
CA CYS A 419 1.37 13.54 -45.78
C CYS A 419 0.70 12.74 -46.91
N GLU A 420 0.03 13.40 -47.86
CA GLU A 420 -0.58 12.78 -49.02
C GLU A 420 0.53 12.38 -50.02
N GLY A 421 0.46 11.18 -50.57
CA GLY A 421 1.49 10.66 -51.49
C GLY A 421 2.86 10.39 -50.83
N CYS A 422 3.02 10.54 -49.52
CA CYS A 422 4.31 10.34 -48.86
C CYS A 422 4.73 8.85 -48.87
N PRO A 423 5.94 8.52 -49.41
CA PRO A 423 6.41 7.13 -49.52
C PRO A 423 6.62 6.46 -48.16
N LEU A 424 6.86 7.22 -47.11
CA LEU A 424 7.05 6.71 -45.74
C LEU A 424 5.74 6.58 -44.95
N ARG A 425 4.58 6.92 -45.54
CA ARG A 425 3.31 7.00 -44.79
C ARG A 425 2.99 5.72 -44.05
N GLY A 426 3.09 4.56 -44.64
CA GLY A 426 2.76 3.28 -44.03
C GLY A 426 3.60 2.93 -42.79
N SER A 427 4.86 3.37 -42.79
CA SER A 427 5.81 3.17 -41.67
C SER A 427 5.77 4.29 -40.64
N CYS A 428 5.57 5.53 -41.12
CA CYS A 428 5.60 6.72 -40.25
C CYS A 428 4.27 6.98 -39.53
N PHE A 429 3.15 6.84 -40.28
CA PHE A 429 1.83 7.21 -39.78
C PHE A 429 0.72 6.50 -40.53
N LYS A 430 -0.18 5.79 -39.86
CA LYS A 430 -1.22 4.95 -40.47
C LYS A 430 -2.60 5.60 -40.54
N ALA A 431 -2.87 6.62 -39.72
CA ALA A 431 -4.18 7.28 -39.65
C ALA A 431 -4.42 8.20 -40.84
N GLN A 432 -5.67 8.60 -41.07
CA GLN A 432 -6.03 9.56 -42.12
C GLN A 432 -5.52 10.97 -41.83
N GLY A 433 -5.32 11.78 -42.87
CA GLY A 433 -4.85 13.17 -42.77
C GLY A 433 -3.36 13.32 -42.49
N ASN A 434 -2.94 14.49 -42.06
CA ASN A 434 -1.55 14.81 -41.80
C ASN A 434 -1.16 14.37 -40.38
N ARG A 435 0.09 13.87 -40.24
CA ARG A 435 0.62 13.40 -38.98
C ARG A 435 0.66 14.52 -37.94
N ILE A 436 0.12 14.23 -36.74
CA ILE A 436 0.24 15.06 -35.55
C ILE A 436 1.09 14.30 -34.53
N ILE A 437 2.07 14.97 -33.96
CA ILE A 437 2.81 14.49 -32.79
C ILE A 437 2.47 15.32 -31.56
N GLU A 438 2.45 14.68 -30.41
CA GLU A 438 2.25 15.33 -29.11
C GLU A 438 3.54 15.16 -28.30
N VAL A 439 4.10 16.26 -27.82
CA VAL A 439 5.39 16.27 -27.13
C VAL A 439 5.25 17.00 -25.81
N ASN A 440 5.57 16.31 -24.72
CA ASN A 440 5.71 16.92 -23.42
C ASN A 440 7.18 17.34 -23.21
N HIS A 441 7.47 18.61 -23.44
CA HIS A 441 8.83 19.14 -23.34
C HIS A 441 9.41 19.09 -21.94
N ARG A 442 8.58 19.33 -20.89
CA ARG A 442 9.00 19.26 -19.49
C ARG A 442 9.42 17.83 -19.11
N LEU A 443 8.58 16.85 -19.43
CA LEU A 443 8.92 15.46 -19.18
C LEU A 443 10.20 15.05 -19.93
N ASN A 444 10.39 15.51 -21.18
CA ASN A 444 11.60 15.22 -21.95
C ASN A 444 12.85 15.89 -21.34
N GLN A 445 12.70 17.07 -20.74
CA GLN A 445 13.77 17.72 -19.98
C GLN A 445 14.14 16.89 -18.73
N TYR A 446 13.16 16.45 -17.95
CA TYR A 446 13.39 15.57 -16.80
C TYR A 446 14.04 14.23 -17.20
N LYS A 447 13.61 13.64 -18.30
CA LYS A 447 14.25 12.41 -18.82
C LYS A 447 15.72 12.62 -19.19
N ARG A 448 16.09 13.75 -19.78
CA ARG A 448 17.48 14.10 -20.09
C ARG A 448 18.31 14.24 -18.82
N GLN A 449 17.83 15.02 -17.83
CA GLN A 449 18.49 15.18 -16.54
C GLN A 449 18.62 13.82 -15.81
N ALA A 450 17.56 13.04 -15.75
CA ALA A 450 17.59 11.70 -15.16
C ALA A 450 18.58 10.78 -15.87
N ARG A 451 18.70 10.87 -17.21
CA ARG A 451 19.67 10.09 -17.98
C ARG A 451 21.13 10.46 -17.61
N GLU A 452 21.44 11.74 -17.51
CA GLU A 452 22.75 12.23 -17.10
C GLU A 452 23.11 11.73 -15.70
N ILE A 453 22.22 11.92 -14.73
CA ILE A 453 22.41 11.47 -13.36
C ILE A 453 22.55 9.94 -13.28
N LEU A 454 21.69 9.19 -13.96
CA LEU A 454 21.73 7.72 -13.95
C LEU A 454 22.98 7.13 -14.64
N LEU A 455 23.60 7.84 -15.56
CA LEU A 455 24.84 7.41 -16.23
C LEU A 455 26.10 7.87 -15.53
N SER A 456 26.00 8.75 -14.53
CA SER A 456 27.14 9.16 -13.69
C SER A 456 27.67 7.96 -12.89
N GLU A 457 28.89 8.09 -12.36
CA GLU A 457 29.50 7.05 -11.50
C GLU A 457 28.62 6.73 -10.29
N GLU A 458 28.03 7.75 -9.68
CA GLU A 458 27.11 7.60 -8.56
C GLU A 458 25.79 6.94 -8.98
N GLY A 459 25.23 7.31 -10.13
CA GLY A 459 24.05 6.69 -10.71
C GLY A 459 24.25 5.20 -11.00
N ILE A 460 25.44 4.81 -11.46
CA ILE A 460 25.79 3.39 -11.67
C ILE A 460 25.81 2.65 -10.33
N LYS A 461 26.39 3.24 -9.27
CA LYS A 461 26.41 2.67 -7.92
C LYS A 461 24.98 2.50 -7.37
N HIS A 462 24.13 3.53 -7.48
CA HIS A 462 22.74 3.46 -7.00
C HIS A 462 21.90 2.45 -7.78
N ARG A 463 22.05 2.37 -9.10
CA ARG A 463 21.36 1.36 -9.93
C ARG A 463 21.77 -0.07 -9.55
N GLY A 464 23.05 -0.31 -9.28
CA GLY A 464 23.56 -1.60 -8.83
C GLY A 464 23.05 -1.97 -7.43
N ARG A 465 23.06 -1.01 -6.51
CA ARG A 465 22.55 -1.21 -5.15
C ARG A 465 21.05 -1.48 -5.09
N ARG A 466 20.26 -0.91 -5.98
CA ARG A 466 18.82 -1.13 -6.00
C ARG A 466 18.44 -2.61 -6.03
N CYS A 467 19.15 -3.44 -6.79
CA CYS A 467 18.89 -4.88 -6.85
C CYS A 467 19.13 -5.61 -5.51
N ILE A 468 20.03 -5.08 -4.68
CA ILE A 468 20.37 -5.68 -3.38
C ILE A 468 19.73 -4.95 -2.18
N GLU A 469 19.08 -3.82 -2.40
CA GLU A 469 18.36 -3.08 -1.37
C GLU A 469 16.90 -3.56 -1.25
N PRO A 470 15.90 -3.04 -1.97
CA PRO A 470 14.51 -3.47 -1.77
C PRO A 470 14.24 -4.89 -2.29
N GLU A 471 14.86 -5.30 -3.42
CA GLU A 471 14.60 -6.64 -3.97
C GLU A 471 15.04 -7.76 -3.04
N ALA A 472 16.22 -7.62 -2.42
CA ALA A 472 16.69 -8.60 -1.43
C ALA A 472 15.81 -8.61 -0.16
N VAL A 473 15.30 -7.44 0.27
CA VAL A 473 14.37 -7.35 1.39
C VAL A 473 13.06 -8.06 1.06
N PHE A 474 12.51 -7.87 -0.14
CA PHE A 474 11.33 -8.63 -0.58
C PHE A 474 11.58 -10.14 -0.66
N GLY A 475 12.77 -10.54 -1.13
CA GLY A 475 13.18 -11.94 -1.13
C GLY A 475 13.19 -12.53 0.28
N GLN A 476 13.82 -11.85 1.24
CA GLN A 476 13.84 -12.27 2.64
C GLN A 476 12.44 -12.33 3.24
N MET A 477 11.63 -11.29 3.03
CA MET A 477 10.27 -11.21 3.52
C MET A 477 9.40 -12.36 3.02
N LYS A 478 9.37 -12.58 1.71
CA LYS A 478 8.44 -13.52 1.08
C LYS A 478 8.89 -14.98 1.17
N TYR A 479 10.20 -15.23 1.06
CA TYR A 479 10.73 -16.60 1.02
C TYR A 479 11.28 -17.04 2.38
N ASN A 480 12.24 -16.32 2.95
CA ASN A 480 12.88 -16.76 4.18
C ASN A 480 11.98 -16.57 5.41
N MET A 481 11.17 -15.50 5.42
CA MET A 481 10.22 -15.24 6.51
C MET A 481 8.78 -15.65 6.16
N ALA A 482 8.52 -16.20 4.98
CA ALA A 482 7.22 -16.71 4.54
C ALA A 482 6.05 -15.72 4.69
N TYR A 483 6.33 -14.39 4.62
CA TYR A 483 5.33 -13.34 4.72
C TYR A 483 4.79 -12.98 3.34
N ARG A 484 3.95 -13.87 2.78
CA ARG A 484 3.42 -13.76 1.40
C ARG A 484 1.97 -13.29 1.34
N ARG A 485 1.26 -13.34 2.46
CA ARG A 485 -0.16 -13.02 2.55
C ARG A 485 -0.44 -12.35 3.89
N PHE A 486 -1.23 -11.29 3.87
CA PHE A 486 -1.70 -10.65 5.08
C PHE A 486 -2.66 -11.57 5.86
N ARG A 487 -2.67 -11.42 7.19
CA ARG A 487 -3.47 -12.25 8.11
C ARG A 487 -4.66 -11.49 8.69
N HIS A 488 -4.70 -10.20 8.45
CA HIS A 488 -5.74 -9.28 8.83
C HIS A 488 -6.48 -8.77 7.60
N LYS A 489 -7.63 -8.12 7.81
CA LYS A 489 -8.44 -7.42 6.83
C LYS A 489 -8.60 -5.97 7.28
N GLY A 490 -8.73 -5.07 6.33
CA GLY A 490 -8.76 -3.63 6.55
C GLY A 490 -7.35 -3.03 6.66
N GLU A 491 -7.17 -1.86 6.04
CA GLU A 491 -5.87 -1.20 5.90
C GLU A 491 -5.18 -0.98 7.24
N ASP A 492 -5.90 -0.47 8.27
CA ASP A 492 -5.35 -0.22 9.61
C ASP A 492 -4.73 -1.47 10.25
N LYS A 493 -5.45 -2.61 10.18
CA LYS A 493 -4.98 -3.86 10.79
C LYS A 493 -3.87 -4.50 9.99
N VAL A 494 -3.89 -4.32 8.67
CA VAL A 494 -2.82 -4.80 7.79
C VAL A 494 -1.56 -3.97 8.00
N THR A 495 -1.69 -2.65 8.13
CA THR A 495 -0.59 -1.73 8.47
C THR A 495 0.02 -2.08 9.83
N MET A 496 -0.80 -2.32 10.85
CA MET A 496 -0.35 -2.80 12.15
C MET A 496 0.44 -4.11 12.05
N ASP A 497 -0.08 -5.09 11.33
CA ASP A 497 0.56 -6.41 11.16
C ASP A 497 1.92 -6.27 10.47
N PHE A 498 2.00 -5.40 9.46
CA PHE A 498 3.25 -5.11 8.78
C PHE A 498 4.23 -4.31 9.64
N ALA A 499 3.77 -3.41 10.51
CA ALA A 499 4.62 -2.70 11.46
C ALA A 499 5.33 -3.67 12.42
N PHE A 500 4.61 -4.64 13.00
CA PHE A 500 5.24 -5.71 13.79
C PHE A 500 6.28 -6.49 12.98
N PHE A 501 5.96 -6.80 11.72
CA PHE A 501 6.90 -7.47 10.82
C PHE A 501 8.16 -6.62 10.58
N ALA A 502 8.00 -5.34 10.26
CA ALA A 502 9.10 -4.43 9.96
C ALA A 502 10.04 -4.23 11.16
N ILE A 503 9.48 -4.10 12.38
CA ILE A 503 10.24 -4.06 13.62
C ILE A 503 11.06 -5.36 13.80
N ALA A 504 10.41 -6.50 13.69
CA ALA A 504 11.05 -7.81 13.83
C ALA A 504 12.14 -8.04 12.76
N PHE A 505 11.86 -7.66 11.52
CA PHE A 505 12.81 -7.73 10.40
C PHE A 505 14.08 -6.91 10.69
N ASN A 506 13.92 -5.66 11.10
CA ASN A 506 15.03 -4.77 11.40
C ASN A 506 15.87 -5.27 12.58
N ILE A 507 15.24 -5.73 13.66
CA ILE A 507 15.95 -6.33 14.81
C ILE A 507 16.71 -7.59 14.37
N LYS A 508 16.07 -8.49 13.61
CA LYS A 508 16.73 -9.70 13.07
C LYS A 508 17.97 -9.35 12.26
N LYS A 509 17.87 -8.33 11.41
CA LYS A 509 19.00 -7.86 10.60
C LYS A 509 20.09 -7.23 11.45
N MET A 510 19.73 -6.43 12.44
CA MET A 510 20.65 -5.85 13.41
C MET A 510 21.42 -6.96 14.14
N CYS A 511 20.72 -7.99 14.65
CA CYS A 511 21.35 -9.16 15.27
C CYS A 511 22.38 -9.81 14.36
N ALA A 512 22.02 -10.05 13.09
CA ALA A 512 22.92 -10.68 12.13
C ALA A 512 24.19 -9.84 11.85
N LYS A 513 24.05 -8.50 11.80
CA LYS A 513 25.20 -7.60 11.64
C LYS A 513 26.09 -7.56 12.89
N LEU A 514 25.49 -7.52 14.08
CA LEU A 514 26.23 -7.52 15.34
C LEU A 514 27.01 -8.83 15.54
N LEU A 515 26.37 -9.97 15.27
CA LEU A 515 27.04 -11.29 15.36
C LEU A 515 28.19 -11.43 14.35
N LYS A 516 28.08 -10.84 13.15
CA LYS A 516 29.18 -10.81 12.18
C LYS A 516 30.35 -9.94 12.63
N ALA A 517 30.04 -8.78 13.23
CA ALA A 517 31.07 -7.87 13.76
C ALA A 517 31.76 -8.44 15.01
N GLY A 518 31.04 -9.20 15.82
CA GLY A 518 31.54 -9.83 17.07
C GLY A 518 32.39 -11.09 16.90
N LYS A 519 32.63 -11.57 15.67
CA LYS A 519 33.50 -12.74 15.42
C LYS A 519 34.97 -12.54 15.85
N GLY A 520 35.31 -11.37 16.41
CA GLY A 520 36.65 -11.03 16.95
C GLY A 520 36.73 -10.93 18.48
N GLY A 521 35.70 -11.27 19.24
CA GLY A 521 35.77 -11.27 20.73
C GLY A 521 34.52 -10.66 21.40
N THR A 522 33.82 -11.50 22.12
CA THR A 522 32.88 -11.25 23.22
C THR A 522 31.46 -10.78 22.88
N ALA A 523 30.53 -11.73 22.86
CA ALA A 523 29.08 -11.53 22.99
C ALA A 523 28.70 -10.65 24.19
N ARG A 524 29.51 -10.62 25.24
CA ARG A 524 29.37 -9.76 26.42
C ARG A 524 29.49 -8.27 26.10
N ILE A 525 30.38 -7.90 25.14
CA ILE A 525 30.54 -6.52 24.67
C ILE A 525 29.30 -6.08 23.87
N ILE A 526 28.67 -6.98 23.12
CA ILE A 526 27.45 -6.69 22.35
C ILE A 526 26.28 -6.36 23.28
N CYS A 527 26.08 -7.10 24.37
CA CYS A 527 25.06 -6.79 25.38
C CYS A 527 25.36 -5.52 26.17
N ILE A 528 26.64 -5.27 26.47
CA ILE A 528 27.08 -4.03 27.17
C ILE A 528 26.97 -2.84 26.20
N LEU A 529 27.41 -2.97 24.95
CA LEU A 529 27.22 -1.95 23.91
C LEU A 529 25.75 -1.63 23.69
N ILE A 530 24.86 -2.62 23.62
CA ILE A 530 23.43 -2.38 23.50
C ILE A 530 22.88 -1.68 24.74
N ARG A 531 23.27 -2.04 25.94
CA ARG A 531 22.89 -1.33 27.18
C ARG A 531 23.42 0.11 27.19
N THR A 532 24.70 0.34 26.95
CA THR A 532 25.33 1.68 26.93
C THR A 532 24.75 2.55 25.81
N ILE A 533 24.55 1.95 24.66
CA ILE A 533 24.00 2.54 23.44
C ILE A 533 22.56 3.03 23.67
N MET A 534 21.76 2.27 24.40
CA MET A 534 20.33 2.57 24.60
C MET A 534 20.10 3.54 25.78
N THR A 535 20.99 3.61 26.75
CA THR A 535 20.86 4.54 27.90
C THR A 535 21.12 6.01 27.51
N GLN A 536 21.95 6.29 26.52
CA GLN A 536 22.16 7.64 25.98
C GLN A 536 20.99 8.15 25.15
N TYR A 537 20.26 7.25 24.49
CA TYR A 537 19.19 7.57 23.56
C TYR A 537 17.93 8.12 24.23
N THR A 538 17.57 7.61 25.42
CA THR A 538 16.43 8.15 26.19
C THR A 538 16.60 9.63 26.55
N ARG A 539 17.82 10.13 26.65
CA ARG A 539 18.11 11.56 26.87
C ARG A 539 17.92 12.41 25.60
N ASN A 540 18.23 11.86 24.44
CA ASN A 540 18.18 12.59 23.16
C ASN A 540 16.77 12.64 22.54
N ILE A 541 15.96 11.58 22.67
CA ILE A 541 14.56 11.60 22.23
C ILE A 541 13.73 12.62 23.02
N ALA A 542 13.90 12.71 24.33
CA ALA A 542 13.20 13.70 25.14
C ALA A 542 13.49 15.14 24.65
N ALA A 543 14.74 15.42 24.26
CA ALA A 543 15.12 16.69 23.66
C ALA A 543 14.51 16.92 22.26
N TYR A 544 14.40 15.87 21.45
CA TYR A 544 13.84 15.95 20.09
C TYR A 544 12.33 16.21 20.10
N TYR A 545 11.57 15.54 20.97
CA TYR A 545 10.12 15.79 21.11
C TYR A 545 9.83 17.12 21.79
N GLN A 546 10.65 17.60 22.76
CA GLN A 546 10.50 18.93 23.35
C GLN A 546 10.74 20.06 22.33
N ILE A 547 11.61 19.85 21.35
CA ILE A 547 11.84 20.82 20.26
C ILE A 547 10.66 20.83 19.28
N SER A 548 10.00 19.69 19.04
CA SER A 548 8.82 19.62 18.16
C SER A 548 7.58 20.28 18.79
N GLU A 549 7.35 20.11 20.08
CA GLU A 549 6.23 20.78 20.79
C GLU A 549 6.41 22.32 20.88
N LYS A 550 7.65 22.80 20.99
CA LYS A 550 7.94 24.26 21.00
C LYS A 550 7.87 24.93 19.62
N ARG A 551 7.76 24.18 18.52
CA ARG A 551 7.59 24.71 17.17
C ARG A 551 6.15 24.67 16.66
N VAL A 552 5.25 24.01 17.38
CA VAL A 552 3.81 23.90 17.07
C VAL A 552 2.96 24.82 17.99
N ALA A 553 3.55 25.36 19.04
CA ALA A 553 3.03 26.44 19.86
C ALA A 553 3.66 27.78 19.40
#